data_a5a4732ca9235a8e70e9b2688e571a90
#
_entry.id   a5a4732ca9235a8e70e9b2688e571a90
#
_cell.length_a   1.000
_cell.length_b   1.000
_cell.length_c   1.000
_cell.angle_alpha   90.00
_cell.angle_beta   90.00
_cell.angle_gamma   90.00
#
_symmetry.space_group_name_H-M   'P 1'
#
loop_
_entity.id
_entity.type
_entity.pdbx_description
1 polymer ?
#
loop_
_entity_poly.entity_id
_entity_poly.type
_entity_poly.pdbx_seq_one_letter_code
_entity_poly.pdbx_strand_id
1 'polypeptide(L)'
;MYGMVNEGVRQFIETNFDAATWDAVCKKASVDNVHFERMSSYDDAITYNLVGAICEHTGISPEMALEKFGAYWVEFVGASSFGNLLKLAGRTFIEKLEGLDELHERVFVSMPNLKPPSFEVEETGENTYHLHYFSEREGLAPMVIGLLHGLAQETGEKIEVEQVAAKAAGADHDIFKVVLLT
;
A
#
# COMPACT_ATOMS: atom_id res chain seq x y z
N MET A 1 4.19 2.14 -12.42
CA MET A 1 4.33 2.48 -10.98
C MET A 1 5.27 3.67 -10.83
N TYR A 2 5.09 4.56 -9.84
CA TYR A 2 6.08 5.60 -9.57
C TYR A 2 7.28 5.04 -8.80
N GLY A 3 8.46 5.60 -9.04
CA GLY A 3 9.70 5.19 -8.38
C GLY A 3 9.65 5.30 -6.86
N MET A 4 8.78 6.16 -6.32
CA MET A 4 8.53 6.25 -4.89
C MET A 4 8.08 4.90 -4.29
N VAL A 5 7.29 4.10 -5.03
CA VAL A 5 6.86 2.77 -4.58
C VAL A 5 8.05 1.82 -4.54
N ASN A 6 8.84 1.76 -5.61
CA ASN A 6 10.02 0.90 -5.67
C ASN A 6 11.10 1.31 -4.65
N GLU A 7 11.23 2.62 -4.39
CA GLU A 7 12.12 3.14 -3.34
C GLU A 7 11.62 2.76 -1.94
N GLY A 8 10.28 2.76 -1.73
CA GLY A 8 9.67 2.23 -0.52
C GLY A 8 9.94 0.74 -0.33
N VAL A 9 9.83 -0.06 -1.39
CA VAL A 9 10.20 -1.50 -1.38
C VAL A 9 11.67 -1.69 -1.01
N ARG A 10 12.58 -0.89 -1.61
CA ARG A 10 14.00 -0.93 -1.27
C ARG A 10 14.23 -0.67 0.22
N GLN A 11 13.69 0.44 0.73
CA GLN A 11 13.88 0.80 2.13
C GLN A 11 13.25 -0.21 3.09
N PHE A 12 12.08 -0.78 2.72
CA PHE A 12 11.47 -1.85 3.49
C PHE A 12 12.39 -3.07 3.62
N ILE A 13 13.04 -3.48 2.52
CA ILE A 13 13.98 -4.61 2.54
C ILE A 13 15.24 -4.27 3.32
N GLU A 14 15.84 -3.11 3.10
CA GLU A 14 17.06 -2.71 3.82
C GLU A 14 16.82 -2.55 5.33
N THR A 15 15.62 -2.12 5.74
CA THR A 15 15.27 -1.96 7.15
C THR A 15 14.98 -3.28 7.85
N ASN A 16 14.31 -4.22 7.19
CA ASN A 16 13.90 -5.48 7.80
C ASN A 16 14.92 -6.62 7.61
N PHE A 17 15.83 -6.46 6.67
CA PHE A 17 16.91 -7.41 6.38
C PHE A 17 18.24 -6.65 6.32
N ASP A 18 18.80 -6.44 5.12
CA ASP A 18 20.01 -5.65 4.89
C ASP A 18 20.16 -5.22 3.41
N ALA A 19 21.18 -4.42 3.13
CA ALA A 19 21.49 -3.96 1.77
C ALA A 19 21.91 -5.14 0.85
N ALA A 20 22.58 -6.18 1.38
CA ALA A 20 22.98 -7.33 0.58
C ALA A 20 21.76 -8.14 0.11
N THR A 21 20.71 -8.20 0.93
CA THR A 21 19.42 -8.79 0.55
C THR A 21 18.79 -7.99 -0.59
N TRP A 22 18.83 -6.65 -0.53
CA TRP A 22 18.34 -5.80 -1.63
C TRP A 22 19.08 -6.06 -2.94
N ASP A 23 20.42 -6.12 -2.90
CA ASP A 23 21.22 -6.44 -4.09
C ASP A 23 20.87 -7.81 -4.68
N ALA A 24 20.67 -8.81 -3.83
CA ALA A 24 20.26 -10.15 -4.25
C ALA A 24 18.88 -10.16 -4.90
N VAL A 25 17.93 -9.40 -4.34
CA VAL A 25 16.56 -9.22 -4.87
C VAL A 25 16.63 -8.53 -6.24
N CYS A 26 17.36 -7.43 -6.38
CA CYS A 26 17.52 -6.72 -7.66
C CYS A 26 18.08 -7.64 -8.75
N LYS A 27 19.15 -8.38 -8.42
CA LYS A 27 19.76 -9.34 -9.35
C LYS A 27 18.76 -10.42 -9.78
N LYS A 28 17.99 -10.96 -8.86
CA LYS A 28 16.98 -12.00 -9.12
C LYS A 28 15.82 -11.47 -9.95
N ALA A 29 15.37 -10.24 -9.67
CA ALA A 29 14.33 -9.55 -10.43
C ALA A 29 14.79 -9.07 -11.81
N SER A 30 16.09 -9.20 -12.15
CA SER A 30 16.69 -8.63 -13.35
C SER A 30 16.48 -7.11 -13.43
N VAL A 31 16.63 -6.42 -12.31
CA VAL A 31 16.50 -4.97 -12.18
C VAL A 31 17.88 -4.37 -11.95
N ASP A 32 18.36 -3.60 -12.94
CA ASP A 32 19.69 -2.99 -12.89
C ASP A 32 19.76 -1.75 -11.98
N ASN A 33 18.61 -1.16 -11.65
CA ASN A 33 18.51 0.04 -10.83
C ASN A 33 18.49 -0.30 -9.35
N VAL A 34 19.58 -0.02 -8.65
CA VAL A 34 19.64 -0.07 -7.17
C VAL A 34 18.93 1.11 -6.50
N HIS A 35 18.65 2.20 -7.23
CA HIS A 35 17.96 3.40 -6.76
C HIS A 35 16.89 3.83 -7.76
N PHE A 36 15.74 4.24 -7.27
CA PHE A 36 14.62 4.71 -8.08
C PHE A 36 14.39 6.20 -7.86
N GLU A 37 14.31 6.96 -8.94
CA GLU A 37 13.89 8.36 -8.89
C GLU A 37 12.43 8.43 -8.48
N ARG A 38 12.15 8.96 -7.29
CA ARG A 38 10.82 8.92 -6.64
C ARG A 38 9.70 9.49 -7.52
N MET A 39 10.01 10.56 -8.27
CA MET A 39 9.04 11.28 -9.10
C MET A 39 8.97 10.77 -10.55
N SER A 40 9.76 9.77 -10.91
CA SER A 40 9.75 9.15 -12.24
C SER A 40 8.79 7.95 -12.30
N SER A 41 8.16 7.77 -13.46
CA SER A 41 7.29 6.61 -13.71
C SER A 41 8.10 5.45 -14.29
N TYR A 42 7.84 4.26 -13.79
CA TYR A 42 8.45 2.99 -14.22
C TYR A 42 7.37 2.00 -14.64
N ASP A 43 7.76 0.99 -15.43
CA ASP A 43 6.87 -0.12 -15.75
C ASP A 43 6.44 -0.85 -14.46
N ASP A 44 5.16 -1.17 -14.36
CA ASP A 44 4.61 -1.88 -13.22
C ASP A 44 5.24 -3.28 -13.05
N ALA A 45 5.69 -3.91 -14.14
CA ALA A 45 6.37 -5.19 -14.14
C ALA A 45 7.63 -5.18 -13.25
N ILE A 46 8.34 -4.05 -13.15
CA ILE A 46 9.51 -3.91 -12.27
C ILE A 46 9.11 -4.15 -10.81
N THR A 47 8.04 -3.52 -10.36
CA THR A 47 7.55 -3.67 -8.98
C THR A 47 7.10 -5.10 -8.72
N TYR A 48 6.33 -5.71 -9.63
CA TYR A 48 5.89 -7.10 -9.48
C TYR A 48 7.07 -8.09 -9.47
N ASN A 49 8.08 -7.87 -10.32
CA ASN A 49 9.29 -8.70 -10.32
C ASN A 49 10.08 -8.57 -9.01
N LEU A 50 10.18 -7.35 -8.45
CA LEU A 50 10.80 -7.14 -7.14
C LEU A 50 10.05 -7.89 -6.04
N VAL A 51 8.72 -7.81 -5.99
CA VAL A 51 7.91 -8.56 -5.00
C VAL A 51 8.11 -10.06 -5.16
N GLY A 52 8.06 -10.59 -6.38
CA GLY A 52 8.33 -12.00 -6.66
C GLY A 52 9.72 -12.45 -6.18
N ALA A 53 10.75 -11.66 -6.49
CA ALA A 53 12.12 -11.95 -6.08
C ALA A 53 12.31 -11.90 -4.55
N ILE A 54 11.61 -10.97 -3.87
CA ILE A 54 11.57 -10.91 -2.40
C ILE A 54 10.99 -12.23 -1.83
N CYS A 55 9.81 -12.64 -2.32
CA CYS A 55 9.16 -13.87 -1.87
C CYS A 55 10.04 -15.10 -2.06
N GLU A 56 10.67 -15.23 -3.23
CA GLU A 56 11.58 -16.33 -3.53
C GLU A 56 12.87 -16.30 -2.70
N HIS A 57 13.38 -15.11 -2.35
CA HIS A 57 14.61 -14.97 -1.56
C HIS A 57 14.35 -15.25 -0.08
N THR A 58 13.24 -14.76 0.45
CA THR A 58 12.91 -14.80 1.88
C THR A 58 12.05 -15.99 2.28
N GLY A 59 11.37 -16.63 1.32
CA GLY A 59 10.43 -17.73 1.57
C GLY A 59 9.06 -17.28 2.12
N ILE A 60 8.78 -15.98 2.19
CA ILE A 60 7.47 -15.47 2.61
C ILE A 60 6.49 -15.50 1.42
N SER A 61 5.19 -15.64 1.71
CA SER A 61 4.18 -15.59 0.65
C SER A 61 4.00 -14.17 0.09
N PRO A 62 3.54 -14.03 -1.17
CA PRO A 62 3.24 -12.73 -1.75
C PRO A 62 2.23 -11.92 -0.91
N GLU A 63 1.22 -12.57 -0.36
CA GLU A 63 0.20 -11.94 0.48
C GLU A 63 0.84 -11.33 1.73
N MET A 64 1.68 -12.10 2.43
CA MET A 64 2.37 -11.64 3.64
C MET A 64 3.38 -10.52 3.31
N ALA A 65 4.08 -10.60 2.18
CA ALA A 65 5.01 -9.56 1.75
C ALA A 65 4.28 -8.24 1.49
N LEU A 66 3.16 -8.30 0.76
CA LEU A 66 2.34 -7.13 0.42
C LEU A 66 1.67 -6.53 1.66
N GLU A 67 1.14 -7.36 2.57
CA GLU A 67 0.52 -6.88 3.81
C GLU A 67 1.55 -6.15 4.69
N LYS A 68 2.73 -6.74 4.91
CA LYS A 68 3.81 -6.08 5.66
C LYS A 68 4.28 -4.80 4.99
N PHE A 69 4.41 -4.80 3.67
CA PHE A 69 4.78 -3.61 2.92
C PHE A 69 3.68 -2.54 3.00
N GLY A 70 2.40 -2.89 2.96
CA GLY A 70 1.29 -1.97 3.11
C GLY A 70 1.31 -1.24 4.46
N ALA A 71 1.55 -1.94 5.56
CA ALA A 71 1.69 -1.33 6.87
C ALA A 71 2.91 -0.39 6.94
N TYR A 72 4.06 -0.83 6.41
CA TYR A 72 5.27 0.00 6.32
C TYR A 72 5.07 1.24 5.42
N TRP A 73 4.27 1.13 4.36
CA TRP A 73 4.03 2.23 3.41
C TRP A 73 3.46 3.48 4.09
N VAL A 74 2.59 3.32 5.07
CA VAL A 74 2.02 4.45 5.84
C VAL A 74 3.12 5.20 6.59
N GLU A 75 4.04 4.50 7.24
CA GLU A 75 5.19 5.08 7.93
C GLU A 75 6.14 5.76 6.93
N PHE A 76 6.46 5.09 5.82
CA PHE A 76 7.32 5.60 4.77
C PHE A 76 6.78 6.89 4.14
N VAL A 77 5.49 6.93 3.82
CA VAL A 77 4.82 8.15 3.30
C VAL A 77 4.78 9.23 4.37
N GLY A 78 4.45 8.87 5.62
CA GLY A 78 4.41 9.79 6.75
C GLY A 78 5.74 10.52 6.99
N ALA A 79 6.87 9.83 6.78
CA ALA A 79 8.23 10.39 6.88
C ALA A 79 8.68 11.16 5.61
N SER A 80 7.93 11.09 4.52
CA SER A 80 8.26 11.73 3.24
C SER A 80 7.73 13.17 3.15
N SER A 81 8.00 13.84 2.01
CA SER A 81 7.40 15.13 1.68
C SER A 81 5.87 15.10 1.58
N PHE A 82 5.27 13.93 1.41
CA PHE A 82 3.82 13.73 1.38
C PHE A 82 3.19 13.50 2.76
N GLY A 83 3.99 13.40 3.83
CA GLY A 83 3.48 13.16 5.19
C GLY A 83 2.49 14.22 5.67
N ASN A 84 2.63 15.48 5.24
CA ASN A 84 1.65 16.52 5.55
C ASN A 84 0.30 16.28 4.87
N LEU A 85 0.28 15.72 3.65
CA LEU A 85 -0.96 15.38 2.96
C LEU A 85 -1.67 14.22 3.68
N LEU A 86 -0.93 13.22 4.14
CA LEU A 86 -1.47 12.12 4.94
C LEU A 86 -2.10 12.61 6.25
N LYS A 87 -1.50 13.61 6.91
CA LYS A 87 -2.08 14.24 8.11
C LYS A 87 -3.34 15.05 7.81
N LEU A 88 -3.41 15.66 6.63
CA LEU A 88 -4.57 16.45 6.20
C LEU A 88 -5.74 15.56 5.75
N ALA A 89 -5.51 14.29 5.42
CA ALA A 89 -6.57 13.36 5.04
C ALA A 89 -7.58 13.10 6.19
N GLY A 90 -7.16 13.21 7.45
CA GLY A 90 -8.04 13.04 8.61
C GLY A 90 -7.26 12.91 9.91
N ARG A 91 -7.96 12.96 11.04
CA ARG A 91 -7.40 12.78 12.39
C ARG A 91 -7.70 11.40 12.96
N THR A 92 -8.89 10.87 12.68
CA THR A 92 -9.31 9.52 13.05
C THR A 92 -9.06 8.57 11.89
N PHE A 93 -9.08 7.28 12.16
CA PHE A 93 -8.92 6.24 11.14
C PHE A 93 -9.98 6.38 10.03
N ILE A 94 -11.26 6.55 10.39
CA ILE A 94 -12.35 6.69 9.41
C ILE A 94 -12.19 7.96 8.58
N GLU A 95 -11.92 9.11 9.21
CA GLU A 95 -11.67 10.35 8.47
C GLU A 95 -10.53 10.19 7.44
N LYS A 96 -9.48 9.43 7.80
CA LYS A 96 -8.37 9.16 6.88
C LYS A 96 -8.82 8.29 5.70
N LEU A 97 -9.65 7.27 5.93
CA LEU A 97 -10.18 6.44 4.85
C LEU A 97 -11.03 7.27 3.89
N GLU A 98 -11.93 8.10 4.41
CA GLU A 98 -12.77 9.01 3.63
C GLU A 98 -11.95 10.06 2.86
N GLY A 99 -10.81 10.46 3.42
CA GLY A 99 -9.90 11.45 2.81
C GLY A 99 -8.90 10.89 1.79
N LEU A 100 -8.88 9.56 1.53
CA LEU A 100 -7.87 8.95 0.65
C LEU A 100 -7.94 9.43 -0.79
N ASP A 101 -9.13 9.56 -1.35
CA ASP A 101 -9.29 10.00 -2.73
C ASP A 101 -8.83 11.46 -2.90
N GLU A 102 -9.21 12.36 -1.98
CA GLU A 102 -8.72 13.75 -1.99
C GLU A 102 -7.19 13.82 -1.82
N LEU A 103 -6.61 12.95 -0.98
CA LEU A 103 -5.16 12.84 -0.85
C LEU A 103 -4.52 12.47 -2.20
N HIS A 104 -5.07 11.47 -2.89
CA HIS A 104 -4.56 11.04 -4.19
C HIS A 104 -4.70 12.13 -5.26
N GLU A 105 -5.80 12.89 -5.28
CA GLU A 105 -5.98 14.03 -6.16
C GLU A 105 -4.90 15.11 -5.94
N ARG A 106 -4.56 15.39 -4.69
CA ARG A 106 -3.49 16.35 -4.35
C ARG A 106 -2.10 15.83 -4.77
N VAL A 107 -1.84 14.54 -4.59
CA VAL A 107 -0.59 13.91 -5.06
C VAL A 107 -0.50 13.94 -6.57
N PHE A 108 -1.62 13.77 -7.28
CA PHE A 108 -1.70 13.81 -8.74
C PHE A 108 -1.18 15.12 -9.34
N VAL A 109 -1.33 16.26 -8.64
CA VAL A 109 -0.76 17.55 -9.07
C VAL A 109 0.76 17.46 -9.28
N SER A 110 1.45 16.70 -8.44
CA SER A 110 2.91 16.51 -8.51
C SER A 110 3.31 15.28 -9.33
N MET A 111 2.38 14.34 -9.51
CA MET A 111 2.59 13.05 -10.19
C MET A 111 1.51 12.83 -11.27
N PRO A 112 1.55 13.54 -12.41
CA PRO A 112 0.44 13.57 -13.38
C PRO A 112 0.19 12.23 -14.12
N ASN A 113 1.14 11.28 -14.06
CA ASN A 113 0.96 9.93 -14.61
C ASN A 113 0.51 8.92 -13.53
N LEU A 114 0.17 9.39 -12.34
CA LEU A 114 -0.33 8.53 -11.27
C LEU A 114 -1.68 7.93 -11.69
N LYS A 115 -1.82 6.64 -11.46
CA LYS A 115 -3.07 5.90 -11.58
C LYS A 115 -3.40 5.37 -10.19
N PRO A 116 -3.99 6.21 -9.33
CA PRO A 116 -4.32 5.80 -7.97
C PRO A 116 -5.51 4.85 -7.99
N PRO A 117 -5.69 4.04 -6.95
CA PRO A 117 -6.97 3.42 -6.68
C PRO A 117 -7.98 4.49 -6.23
N SER A 118 -9.27 4.14 -6.25
CA SER A 118 -10.34 4.88 -5.59
C SER A 118 -10.88 4.09 -4.41
N PHE A 119 -11.35 4.81 -3.41
CA PHE A 119 -11.86 4.25 -2.16
C PHE A 119 -13.21 4.86 -1.82
N GLU A 120 -14.17 4.02 -1.43
CA GLU A 120 -15.45 4.45 -0.90
C GLU A 120 -15.68 3.78 0.45
N VAL A 121 -16.12 4.55 1.45
CA VAL A 121 -16.40 4.07 2.80
C VAL A 121 -17.90 4.02 3.01
N GLU A 122 -18.44 2.86 3.38
CA GLU A 122 -19.83 2.64 3.72
C GLU A 122 -19.93 2.21 5.19
N GLU A 123 -20.68 2.95 6.02
CA GLU A 123 -21.01 2.52 7.38
C GLU A 123 -22.12 1.45 7.31
N THR A 124 -21.81 0.23 7.76
CA THR A 124 -22.73 -0.92 7.68
C THR A 124 -23.29 -1.33 9.04
N GLY A 125 -22.78 -0.76 10.12
CA GLY A 125 -23.23 -1.01 11.48
C GLY A 125 -22.44 -0.25 12.51
N GLU A 126 -22.76 -0.42 13.78
CA GLU A 126 -22.01 0.21 14.87
C GLU A 126 -20.53 -0.19 14.81
N ASN A 127 -19.64 0.79 14.67
CA ASN A 127 -18.18 0.60 14.52
C ASN A 127 -17.78 -0.34 13.37
N THR A 128 -18.66 -0.53 12.38
CA THR A 128 -18.46 -1.48 11.28
C THR A 128 -18.61 -0.77 9.95
N TYR A 129 -17.61 -0.91 9.10
CA TYR A 129 -17.52 -0.23 7.82
C TYR A 129 -17.15 -1.21 6.71
N HIS A 130 -17.62 -0.95 5.49
CA HIS A 130 -17.07 -1.54 4.28
C HIS A 130 -16.22 -0.51 3.56
N LEU A 131 -14.96 -0.86 3.29
CA LEU A 131 -14.09 -0.12 2.39
C LEU A 131 -14.14 -0.78 1.02
N HIS A 132 -14.70 -0.08 0.06
CA HIS A 132 -14.69 -0.47 -1.35
C HIS A 132 -13.39 0.03 -1.98
N TYR A 133 -12.68 -0.88 -2.66
CA TYR A 133 -11.39 -0.62 -3.28
C TYR A 133 -11.44 -0.90 -4.77
N PHE A 134 -11.29 0.15 -5.56
CA PHE A 134 -11.30 0.09 -7.01
C PHE A 134 -9.89 0.32 -7.55
N SER A 135 -9.36 -0.62 -8.31
CA SER A 135 -8.02 -0.52 -8.88
C SER A 135 -7.93 -1.15 -10.27
N GLU A 136 -7.16 -0.51 -11.16
CA GLU A 136 -6.76 -1.12 -12.43
C GLU A 136 -5.72 -2.24 -12.22
N ARG A 137 -4.98 -2.21 -11.10
CA ARG A 137 -3.96 -3.19 -10.75
C ARG A 137 -4.57 -4.37 -10.03
N GLU A 138 -4.08 -5.55 -10.36
CA GLU A 138 -4.52 -6.79 -9.74
C GLU A 138 -3.55 -7.26 -8.65
N GLY A 139 -4.04 -8.08 -7.71
CA GLY A 139 -3.23 -8.73 -6.69
C GLY A 139 -2.77 -7.84 -5.54
N LEU A 140 -3.27 -6.59 -5.42
CA LEU A 140 -2.87 -5.65 -4.39
C LEU A 140 -3.77 -5.65 -3.14
N ALA A 141 -4.82 -6.48 -3.09
CA ALA A 141 -5.72 -6.56 -1.94
C ALA A 141 -4.99 -6.81 -0.60
N PRO A 142 -3.96 -7.69 -0.51
CA PRO A 142 -3.21 -7.85 0.73
C PRO A 142 -2.46 -6.57 1.16
N MET A 143 -1.98 -5.77 0.21
CA MET A 143 -1.36 -4.49 0.51
C MET A 143 -2.38 -3.52 1.16
N VAL A 144 -3.64 -3.53 0.70
CA VAL A 144 -4.70 -2.70 1.30
C VAL A 144 -4.95 -3.11 2.74
N ILE A 145 -4.98 -4.41 3.06
CA ILE A 145 -5.09 -4.89 4.45
C ILE A 145 -3.96 -4.32 5.31
N GLY A 146 -2.72 -4.38 4.80
CA GLY A 146 -1.58 -3.78 5.49
C GLY A 146 -1.71 -2.27 5.67
N LEU A 147 -2.15 -1.53 4.64
CA LEU A 147 -2.42 -0.09 4.71
C LEU A 147 -3.43 0.24 5.81
N LEU A 148 -4.52 -0.51 5.91
CA LEU A 148 -5.53 -0.34 6.96
C LEU A 148 -4.93 -0.49 8.35
N HIS A 149 -4.13 -1.53 8.58
CA HIS A 149 -3.45 -1.73 9.85
C HIS A 149 -2.43 -0.60 10.15
N GLY A 150 -1.69 -0.13 9.13
CA GLY A 150 -0.76 0.98 9.28
C GLY A 150 -1.46 2.30 9.64
N LEU A 151 -2.60 2.61 9.01
CA LEU A 151 -3.41 3.79 9.33
C LEU A 151 -4.00 3.71 10.73
N ALA A 152 -4.52 2.55 11.14
CA ALA A 152 -5.04 2.33 12.49
C ALA A 152 -3.94 2.50 13.55
N GLN A 153 -2.73 1.99 13.29
CA GLN A 153 -1.59 2.20 14.18
C GLN A 153 -1.21 3.68 14.28
N GLU A 154 -1.20 4.42 13.16
CA GLU A 154 -0.88 5.86 13.14
C GLU A 154 -1.89 6.68 13.94
N THR A 155 -3.18 6.33 13.88
CA THR A 155 -4.24 7.02 14.62
C THR A 155 -4.44 6.53 16.05
N GLY A 156 -3.79 5.41 16.41
CA GLY A 156 -3.89 4.80 17.75
C GLY A 156 -5.15 3.97 17.96
N GLU A 157 -5.86 3.63 16.90
CA GLU A 157 -7.06 2.82 16.93
C GLU A 157 -6.73 1.35 16.67
N LYS A 158 -7.61 0.45 17.10
CA LYS A 158 -7.48 -0.99 16.84
C LYS A 158 -8.60 -1.42 15.92
N ILE A 159 -8.26 -2.26 14.95
CA ILE A 159 -9.20 -2.73 13.95
C ILE A 159 -9.11 -4.24 13.75
N GLU A 160 -10.19 -4.83 13.28
CA GLU A 160 -10.20 -6.12 12.58
C GLU A 160 -10.56 -5.88 11.12
N VAL A 161 -9.89 -6.58 10.21
CA VAL A 161 -10.08 -6.45 8.76
C VAL A 161 -10.35 -7.83 8.17
N GLU A 162 -11.40 -7.94 7.35
CA GLU A 162 -11.76 -9.13 6.60
C GLU A 162 -12.07 -8.73 5.15
N GLN A 163 -11.45 -9.37 4.17
CA GLN A 163 -11.85 -9.21 2.77
C GLN A 163 -13.14 -10.01 2.51
N VAL A 164 -14.26 -9.32 2.32
CA VAL A 164 -15.59 -9.94 2.14
C VAL A 164 -16.00 -10.10 0.69
N ALA A 165 -15.36 -9.37 -0.24
CA ALA A 165 -15.47 -9.59 -1.67
C ALA A 165 -14.09 -9.43 -2.32
N ALA A 166 -13.78 -10.29 -3.29
CA ALA A 166 -12.50 -10.29 -3.99
C ALA A 166 -12.70 -10.22 -5.50
N LYS A 167 -12.10 -9.21 -6.14
CA LYS A 167 -12.06 -9.06 -7.59
C LYS A 167 -11.45 -10.31 -8.25
N ALA A 168 -10.41 -10.88 -7.65
CA ALA A 168 -9.78 -12.12 -8.11
C ALA A 168 -10.71 -13.35 -8.06
N ALA A 169 -11.77 -13.30 -7.24
CA ALA A 169 -12.80 -14.35 -7.17
C ALA A 169 -14.05 -14.02 -8.00
N GLY A 170 -14.02 -12.99 -8.84
CA GLY A 170 -15.09 -12.62 -9.77
C GLY A 170 -16.04 -11.52 -9.28
N ALA A 171 -15.75 -10.87 -8.15
CA ALA A 171 -16.44 -9.66 -7.75
C ALA A 171 -16.04 -8.47 -8.66
N ASP A 172 -16.88 -7.45 -8.72
CA ASP A 172 -16.61 -6.24 -9.51
C ASP A 172 -15.37 -5.49 -8.98
N HIS A 173 -15.22 -5.43 -7.67
CA HIS A 173 -14.08 -4.84 -6.98
C HIS A 173 -13.82 -5.54 -5.64
N ASP A 174 -12.75 -5.17 -4.94
CA ASP A 174 -12.46 -5.71 -3.61
C ASP A 174 -13.21 -4.92 -2.54
N ILE A 175 -13.76 -5.63 -1.54
CA ILE A 175 -14.45 -5.02 -0.39
C ILE A 175 -13.83 -5.58 0.89
N PHE A 176 -13.44 -4.67 1.78
CA PHE A 176 -12.90 -5.00 3.09
C PHE A 176 -13.88 -4.56 4.17
N LYS A 177 -14.35 -5.52 4.97
CA LYS A 177 -15.07 -5.22 6.21
C LYS A 177 -14.04 -4.82 7.26
N VAL A 178 -14.26 -3.66 7.86
CA VAL A 178 -13.42 -3.10 8.91
C VAL A 178 -14.26 -2.91 10.15
N VAL A 179 -13.80 -3.43 11.28
CA VAL A 179 -14.46 -3.27 12.60
C VAL A 179 -13.50 -2.50 13.51
N LEU A 180 -13.96 -1.34 14.03
CA LEU A 180 -13.22 -0.63 15.07
C LEU A 180 -13.43 -1.33 16.41
N LEU A 181 -12.33 -1.68 17.07
CA LEU A 181 -12.34 -2.30 18.39
C LEU A 181 -12.29 -1.20 19.47
N THR A 182 -13.30 -1.16 20.33
CA THR A 182 -13.39 -0.23 21.46
C THR A 182 -12.49 -0.63 22.63
#